data_ea394b2b9e669aad7d1e989ded402053
#
_entry.id   ea394b2b9e669aad7d1e989ded402053
#
_cell.length_a   1.000
_cell.length_b   1.000
_cell.length_c   1.000
_cell.angle_alpha   90.00
_cell.angle_beta   90.00
_cell.angle_gamma   90.00
#
_symmetry.space_group_name_H-M   'P 1'
#
loop_
_entity.id
_entity.type
_entity.pdbx_description
1 polymer ?
#
loop_
_entity_poly.entity_id
_entity_poly.type
_entity_poly.pdbx_seq_one_letter_code
_entity_poly.pdbx_strand_id
1 'polypeptide(L)' 'MRVVEIRSVERNSVLACEISDSTGDLTALFYGRSRIAGLMCGSRVRLRGPAGIKAGVPVMVNPAYELIVPPVTSGSGQGD' A
#
# COMPACT_ATOMS: atom_id res chain seq x y z
N MET A 1 -5.18 -7.18 1.35
CA MET A 1 -3.96 -6.93 0.57
C MET A 1 -2.82 -6.57 1.49
N ARG A 2 -1.65 -6.91 1.12
CA ARG A 2 -0.45 -6.67 1.93
C ARG A 2 0.59 -5.98 1.10
N VAL A 3 1.22 -4.98 1.69
CA VAL A 3 2.30 -4.24 1.04
C VAL A 3 3.56 -5.10 1.04
N VAL A 4 4.12 -5.32 -0.14
CA VAL A 4 5.32 -6.14 -0.30
C VAL A 4 6.55 -5.26 -0.41
N GLU A 5 6.43 -4.15 -1.12
CA GLU A 5 7.56 -3.25 -1.34
C GLU A 5 7.07 -1.83 -1.52
N ILE A 6 7.84 -0.87 -1.02
CA ILE A 6 7.54 0.55 -1.19
C ILE A 6 8.78 1.21 -1.75
N ARG A 7 8.59 1.97 -2.83
CA ARG A 7 9.66 2.74 -3.44
C ARG A 7 9.23 4.19 -3.57
N SER A 8 10.11 5.08 -3.16
CA SER A 8 9.88 6.51 -3.32
C SER A 8 10.68 7.00 -4.52
N VAL A 9 9.99 7.57 -5.50
CA VAL A 9 10.62 8.15 -6.66
C VAL A 9 10.61 9.66 -6.48
N GLU A 10 11.70 10.20 -5.95
CA GLU A 10 11.75 11.58 -5.52
C GLU A 10 11.62 12.56 -6.67
N ARG A 11 12.16 12.18 -7.83
CA ARG A 11 12.12 13.06 -8.99
C ARG A 11 10.70 13.48 -9.34
N ASN A 12 9.74 12.57 -9.21
CA ASN A 12 8.35 12.80 -9.61
C ASN A 12 7.42 12.89 -8.41
N SER A 13 7.95 12.84 -7.21
CA SER A 13 7.15 12.80 -5.98
C SER A 13 6.09 11.71 -6.07
N VAL A 14 6.51 10.51 -6.41
CA VAL A 14 5.62 9.36 -6.52
C VAL A 14 6.02 8.32 -5.50
N LEU A 15 5.05 7.82 -4.77
CA LEU A 15 5.24 6.68 -3.88
C LEU A 15 4.64 5.47 -4.57
N ALA A 16 5.47 4.50 -4.92
CA ALA A 16 5.02 3.28 -5.59
C ALA A 16 5.00 2.14 -4.59
N CYS A 17 3.85 1.52 -4.44
CA CYS A 17 3.67 0.41 -3.52
C CYS A 17 3.30 -0.85 -4.28
N GLU A 18 4.12 -1.89 -4.14
CA GLU A 18 3.80 -3.20 -4.67
C GLU A 18 2.92 -3.90 -3.65
N ILE A 19 1.76 -4.34 -4.07
CA ILE A 19 0.75 -4.89 -3.17
C ILE A 19 0.31 -6.25 -3.69
N SER A 20 0.17 -7.19 -2.78
CA SER A 20 -0.15 -8.56 -3.13
C SER A 20 -1.33 -9.07 -2.31
N ASP A 21 -2.16 -9.90 -2.91
CA ASP A 21 -3.17 -10.67 -2.19
C ASP A 21 -3.31 -12.05 -2.82
N SER A 22 -4.32 -12.80 -2.40
CA SER A 22 -4.49 -14.17 -2.88
C SER A 22 -4.86 -14.24 -4.36
N THR A 23 -5.31 -13.14 -4.96
CA THR A 23 -5.71 -13.11 -6.36
C THR A 23 -4.63 -12.60 -7.28
N GLY A 24 -3.56 -12.02 -6.75
CA GLY A 24 -2.47 -11.52 -7.57
C GLY A 24 -1.85 -10.25 -7.01
N ASP A 25 -1.07 -9.59 -7.83
CA ASP A 25 -0.30 -8.42 -7.45
C ASP A 25 -0.79 -7.20 -8.19
N LEU A 26 -0.62 -6.04 -7.57
CA LEU A 26 -0.87 -4.78 -8.24
C LEU A 26 0.10 -3.72 -7.71
N THR A 27 0.22 -2.63 -8.45
CA THR A 27 1.02 -1.49 -8.03
C THR A 27 0.10 -0.32 -7.75
N ALA A 28 0.21 0.27 -6.57
CA ALA A 28 -0.51 1.49 -6.24
C ALA A 28 0.48 2.65 -6.32
N LEU A 29 0.09 3.69 -7.05
CA LEU A 29 0.92 4.88 -7.23
C LEU A 29 0.25 6.06 -6.56
N PHE A 30 0.97 6.69 -5.64
CA PHE A 30 0.48 7.88 -4.95
C PHE A 30 1.32 9.07 -5.40
N TYR A 31 0.74 9.92 -6.22
CA TYR A 31 1.42 11.09 -6.75
C TYR A 31 1.37 12.23 -5.74
N GLY A 32 2.45 13.01 -5.70
CA GLY A 32 2.54 14.13 -4.79
C GLY A 32 2.87 13.74 -3.36
N ARG A 33 3.21 12.47 -3.14
CA ARG A 33 3.57 11.99 -1.81
C ARG A 33 4.88 11.25 -1.88
N SER A 34 5.72 11.49 -0.89
CA SER A 34 6.94 10.71 -0.74
C SER A 34 6.81 9.71 0.40
N ARG A 35 5.77 9.84 1.21
CA ARG A 35 5.60 9.01 2.38
C ARG A 35 4.14 9.04 2.85
N ILE A 36 3.67 7.92 3.32
CA ILE A 36 2.36 7.81 3.96
C ILE A 36 2.57 7.21 5.34
N ALA A 37 2.11 7.93 6.37
CA ALA A 37 2.27 7.48 7.74
C ALA A 37 1.61 6.12 7.95
N GLY A 38 2.33 5.20 8.58
CA GLY A 38 1.81 3.87 8.86
C GLY A 38 1.89 2.89 7.71
N LEU A 39 2.28 3.33 6.52
CA LEU A 39 2.40 2.46 5.36
C LEU A 39 3.84 1.97 5.26
N MET A 40 4.02 0.67 5.37
CA MET A 40 5.35 0.06 5.32
C MET A 40 5.20 -1.37 4.80
N CYS A 41 6.32 -2.00 4.48
CA CYS A 41 6.30 -3.39 4.04
C CYS A 41 5.65 -4.25 5.13
N GLY A 42 4.73 -5.11 4.70
CA GLY A 42 3.98 -5.94 5.62
C GLY A 42 2.67 -5.33 6.07
N SER A 43 2.45 -4.03 5.80
CA SER A 43 1.18 -3.39 6.15
C SER A 43 0.03 -4.02 5.38
N ARG A 44 -1.10 -4.14 6.03
CA ARG A 44 -2.33 -4.56 5.38
C ARG A 44 -3.12 -3.33 4.98
N VAL A 45 -3.62 -3.34 3.76
CA VAL A 45 -4.33 -2.19 3.22
C VAL A 45 -5.57 -2.65 2.47
N ARG A 46 -6.55 -1.77 2.44
CA ARG A 46 -7.70 -1.90 1.56
C ARG A 46 -7.67 -0.73 0.61
N LEU A 47 -7.76 -1.01 -0.68
CA LEU A 47 -7.69 0.01 -1.71
C LEU A 47 -9.01 0.08 -2.44
N ARG A 48 -9.40 1.29 -2.83
CA ARG A 48 -10.60 1.53 -3.63
C ARG A 48 -10.30 2.50 -4.73
N GLY A 49 -10.83 2.20 -5.91
CA GLY A 49 -10.70 3.04 -7.08
C GLY A 49 -10.59 2.20 -8.32
N PRO A 50 -10.60 2.85 -9.48
CA PRO A 50 -10.45 2.12 -10.73
C PRO A 50 -9.02 1.61 -10.86
N ALA A 51 -8.90 0.42 -11.43
CA ALA A 51 -7.60 -0.15 -11.75
C ALA A 51 -7.41 -0.12 -13.25
N GLY A 52 -6.19 0.17 -13.68
CA GLY A 52 -5.81 0.10 -15.07
C GLY A 52 -4.69 -0.89 -15.26
N ILE A 53 -4.21 -0.99 -16.49
CA ILE A 53 -3.07 -1.83 -16.84
C ILE A 53 -2.00 -0.93 -17.41
N LYS A 54 -0.78 -1.08 -16.90
CA LYS A 54 0.37 -0.35 -17.42
C LYS A 54 1.49 -1.34 -17.61
N ALA A 55 1.95 -1.49 -18.85
CA ALA A 55 2.99 -2.45 -19.20
C ALA A 55 2.65 -3.86 -18.75
N GLY A 56 1.36 -4.22 -18.85
CA GLY A 56 0.90 -5.56 -18.47
C GLY A 56 0.67 -5.76 -16.98
N VAL A 57 0.86 -4.73 -16.17
CA VAL A 57 0.74 -4.82 -14.72
C VAL A 57 -0.48 -4.04 -14.25
N PRO A 58 -1.34 -4.60 -13.39
CA PRO A 58 -2.44 -3.82 -12.83
C PRO A 58 -1.91 -2.68 -11.99
N VAL A 59 -2.48 -1.50 -12.17
CA VAL A 59 -2.05 -0.28 -11.50
C VAL A 59 -3.25 0.51 -11.02
N MET A 60 -3.20 1.02 -9.79
CA MET A 60 -4.16 1.98 -9.29
C MET A 60 -3.42 3.28 -9.01
N VAL A 61 -3.95 4.39 -9.54
CA VAL A 61 -3.36 5.71 -9.37
C VAL A 61 -4.16 6.48 -8.33
N ASN A 62 -3.48 6.93 -7.29
CA ASN A 62 -4.08 7.69 -6.18
C ASN A 62 -5.34 7.01 -5.65
N PRO A 63 -5.30 5.70 -5.35
CA PRO A 63 -6.50 5.04 -4.84
C PRO A 63 -6.84 5.56 -3.45
N ALA A 64 -8.11 5.48 -3.10
CA ALA A 64 -8.51 5.63 -1.72
C ALA A 64 -7.96 4.42 -0.96
N TYR A 65 -7.44 4.64 0.23
CA TYR A 65 -6.84 3.57 0.97
C TYR A 65 -7.25 3.60 2.44
N GLU A 66 -7.18 2.43 3.04
CA GLU A 66 -7.42 2.27 4.46
C GLU A 66 -6.37 1.31 5.00
N LEU A 67 -5.64 1.74 6.02
CA LEU A 67 -4.69 0.86 6.68
C LEU A 67 -5.45 0.01 7.68
N ILE A 68 -5.26 -1.31 7.57
CA ILE A 68 -5.94 -2.24 8.46
C ILE A 68 -4.99 -2.53 9.61
N VAL A 69 -5.36 -2.06 10.79
CA VAL A 69 -4.56 -2.27 11.98
C VAL A 69 -5.07 -3.53 12.66
N PRO A 70 -4.19 -4.49 12.95
CA PRO A 70 -4.65 -5.68 13.65
C PRO A 70 -5.20 -5.29 15.03
N PRO A 71 -6.18 -6.04 15.53
CA PRO A 71 -6.72 -5.73 16.85
C PRO A 71 -5.61 -5.81 17.88
N VAL A 72 -5.60 -4.84 18.77
CA VAL A 72 -4.65 -4.83 19.87
C VAL A 72 -5.09 -5.90 20.86
N THR A 73 -4.34 -6.99 20.86
CA THR A 73 -4.51 -7.94 21.93
C THR A 73 -3.64 -7.40 23.04
N SER A 74 -4.19 -7.02 23.98
CA SER A 74 -3.45 -6.40 24.96
C SER A 74 -2.31 -7.14 25.53
N GLY A 75 -2.05 -7.10 25.26
CA GLY A 75 -1.39 -7.09 25.46
C GLY A 75 -0.48 -7.14 25.15
N SER A 76 -0.61 -7.24 25.10
CA SER A 76 0.04 -7.10 24.75
C SER A 76 0.68 -6.87 24.66
N GLY A 77 0.63 -6.82 24.99
CA GLY A 77 1.17 -6.40 24.81
C GLY A 77 1.81 -6.20 24.91
N GLN A 78 1.59 -6.15 25.08
CA GLN A 78 2.07 -5.87 25.02
C GLN A 78 2.50 -5.60 25.14
N GLY A 79 2.30 -5.66 25.50
CA GLY A 79 2.57 -5.25 25.47
C GLY A 79 2.86 -5.06 25.74
N ASP A 80 2.81 -5.08 25.93
CA ASP A 80 2.94 -4.86 25.96
C ASP A 80 3.15 -4.75 26.00
#